data_09170486c664af0919a3b9c12eaf5662
#
_entry.id   09170486c664af0919a3b9c12eaf5662
#
_cell.length_a   1.000
_cell.length_b   1.000
_cell.length_c   1.000
_cell.angle_alpha   90.00
_cell.angle_beta   90.00
_cell.angle_gamma   90.00
#
_symmetry.space_group_name_H-M   'P 1'
#
loop_
_entity.id
_entity.type
_entity.pdbx_description
1 polymer ?
#
loop_
_entity_poly.entity_id
_entity_poly.type
_entity_poly.pdbx_seq_one_letter_code
_entity_poly.pdbx_strand_id
1 'polypeptide(L)'
;MGNRAVITTPERKVGVYLHWNGGRDTIEPLLKYCELQGYRPPSSDEYGFARICQVMGNFFGGSTSLGIGAYTTDRQMDPGDNGIYVIEGWRIADHLRTEYDSDWNPVGMRSFGPSEEEDWHKFDDMLRAFDASMPEELRLGELLDSVEVPAGELQVGDEVWMYDNVHGKWEAFPVVGFGQPHGNRIAVEVDAPNGRKKIIYPDMPYVTHYDHDGDFSWNCNNYVHGDMARIRPRSEQAAA
;
A
#
# COMPACT_ATOMS: atom_id res chain seq x y z
N MET A 1 24.98 8.63 13.43
CA MET A 1 23.87 7.90 14.07
C MET A 1 23.00 7.40 12.93
N GLY A 2 22.57 6.15 12.96
CA GLY A 2 21.66 5.60 11.97
C GLY A 2 20.22 6.10 12.19
N ASN A 3 19.34 5.80 11.24
CA ASN A 3 17.90 5.95 11.36
C ASN A 3 17.29 4.56 11.08
N ARG A 4 17.54 3.62 12.00
CA ARG A 4 17.32 2.20 11.84
C ARG A 4 15.91 1.80 12.28
N ALA A 5 15.34 0.82 11.59
CA ALA A 5 14.11 0.16 11.97
C ALA A 5 14.10 -1.30 11.49
N VAL A 6 13.18 -2.07 12.02
CA VAL A 6 12.81 -3.38 11.47
C VAL A 6 11.31 -3.38 11.15
N ILE A 7 10.96 -3.87 9.97
CA ILE A 7 9.57 -4.11 9.56
C ILE A 7 9.30 -5.61 9.68
N THR A 8 8.25 -6.00 10.38
CA THR A 8 7.88 -7.40 10.60
C THR A 8 6.36 -7.59 10.57
N THR A 9 5.89 -8.83 10.62
CA THR A 9 4.47 -9.19 10.78
C THR A 9 4.15 -9.57 12.23
N PRO A 10 2.88 -9.79 12.60
CA PRO A 10 2.52 -10.22 13.95
C PRO A 10 3.21 -11.48 14.44
N GLU A 11 3.64 -12.38 13.54
CA GLU A 11 4.38 -13.60 13.88
C GLU A 11 5.80 -13.32 14.38
N ARG A 12 6.38 -12.15 14.06
CA ARG A 12 7.70 -11.65 14.52
C ARG A 12 8.86 -12.62 14.31
N LYS A 13 8.80 -13.43 13.26
CA LYS A 13 9.85 -14.43 12.96
C LYS A 13 10.89 -13.93 11.99
N VAL A 14 10.45 -13.15 11.02
CA VAL A 14 11.27 -12.55 9.98
C VAL A 14 11.05 -11.05 9.98
N GLY A 15 12.10 -10.29 9.76
CA GLY A 15 12.00 -8.85 9.63
C GLY A 15 12.93 -8.32 8.55
N VAL A 16 12.52 -7.22 7.94
CA VAL A 16 13.33 -6.41 7.04
C VAL A 16 13.98 -5.30 7.85
N TYR A 17 15.31 -5.34 7.94
CA TYR A 17 16.11 -4.34 8.62
C TYR A 17 16.46 -3.21 7.67
N LEU A 18 16.23 -1.99 8.10
CA LEU A 18 16.64 -0.75 7.45
C LEU A 18 17.71 -0.06 8.30
N HIS A 19 18.85 0.27 7.71
CA HIS A 19 19.91 1.03 8.40
C HIS A 19 19.63 2.53 8.37
N TRP A 20 18.99 3.01 7.32
CA TRP A 20 18.55 4.39 7.11
C TRP A 20 17.07 4.42 6.74
N ASN A 21 16.47 5.59 6.85
CA ASN A 21 15.07 5.80 6.48
C ASN A 21 14.10 4.86 7.23
N GLY A 22 14.41 4.55 8.50
CA GLY A 22 13.55 3.76 9.36
C GLY A 22 12.52 4.59 10.14
N GLY A 23 12.46 5.90 9.93
CA GLY A 23 11.43 6.74 10.53
C GLY A 23 10.05 6.46 9.94
N ARG A 24 9.02 6.80 10.70
CA ARG A 24 7.63 6.60 10.29
C ARG A 24 7.30 7.39 9.02
N ASP A 25 7.90 8.57 8.86
CA ASP A 25 7.84 9.42 7.66
C ASP A 25 8.32 8.73 6.37
N THR A 26 9.02 7.62 6.49
CA THR A 26 9.43 6.75 5.38
C THR A 26 8.62 5.45 5.35
N ILE A 27 8.38 4.83 6.52
CA ILE A 27 7.73 3.51 6.58
C ILE A 27 6.28 3.58 6.10
N GLU A 28 5.50 4.57 6.50
CA GLU A 28 4.10 4.67 6.05
C GLU A 28 3.96 4.94 4.55
N PRO A 29 4.72 5.89 3.95
CA PRO A 29 4.74 6.03 2.50
C PRO A 29 5.20 4.76 1.77
N LEU A 30 6.19 4.02 2.32
CA LEU A 30 6.61 2.74 1.76
C LEU A 30 5.47 1.72 1.73
N LEU A 31 4.75 1.58 2.84
CA LEU A 31 3.61 0.66 2.92
C LEU A 31 2.49 1.08 1.96
N LYS A 32 2.19 2.38 1.91
CA LYS A 32 1.21 2.92 0.96
C LYS A 32 1.64 2.70 -0.48
N TYR A 33 2.92 2.88 -0.79
CA TYR A 33 3.46 2.60 -2.12
C TYR A 33 3.27 1.13 -2.51
N CYS A 34 3.60 0.19 -1.61
CA CYS A 34 3.39 -1.24 -1.84
C CYS A 34 1.90 -1.59 -2.03
N GLU A 35 1.01 -0.93 -1.29
CA GLU A 35 -0.43 -1.06 -1.44
C GLU A 35 -0.90 -0.57 -2.82
N LEU A 36 -0.47 0.61 -3.23
CA LEU A 36 -0.80 1.19 -4.53
C LEU A 36 -0.25 0.37 -5.70
N GLN A 37 0.90 -0.28 -5.53
CA GLN A 37 1.44 -1.24 -6.48
C GLN A 37 0.59 -2.52 -6.61
N GLY A 38 -0.40 -2.71 -5.75
CA GLY A 38 -1.20 -3.93 -5.74
C GLY A 38 -0.44 -5.15 -5.24
N TYR A 39 0.63 -4.97 -4.50
CA TYR A 39 1.41 -6.08 -3.95
C TYR A 39 0.65 -6.77 -2.82
N ARG A 40 0.79 -8.09 -2.72
CA ARG A 40 0.27 -8.86 -1.58
C ARG A 40 1.14 -8.60 -0.36
N PRO A 41 0.54 -8.31 0.81
CA PRO A 41 1.30 -7.96 2.00
C PRO A 41 1.98 -9.17 2.65
N PRO A 42 3.06 -8.96 3.44
CA PRO A 42 3.80 -10.04 4.10
C PRO A 42 2.96 -10.91 5.05
N SER A 43 1.88 -10.34 5.61
CA SER A 43 0.96 -11.08 6.49
C SER A 43 0.09 -12.11 5.75
N SER A 44 0.01 -12.04 4.43
CA SER A 44 -0.77 -12.98 3.62
C SER A 44 0.07 -13.77 2.62
N ASP A 45 1.30 -13.33 2.32
CA ASP A 45 2.13 -13.90 1.28
C ASP A 45 3.62 -13.64 1.51
N GLU A 46 4.45 -14.65 1.28
CA GLU A 46 5.92 -14.55 1.40
C GLU A 46 6.54 -13.53 0.43
N TYR A 47 5.88 -13.26 -0.70
CA TYR A 47 6.33 -12.23 -1.65
C TYR A 47 6.28 -10.81 -1.08
N GLY A 48 5.46 -10.55 -0.06
CA GLY A 48 5.33 -9.22 0.52
C GLY A 48 6.64 -8.68 1.07
N PHE A 49 7.42 -9.49 1.78
CA PHE A 49 8.77 -9.09 2.23
C PHE A 49 9.71 -8.82 1.07
N ALA A 50 9.66 -9.64 0.01
CA ALA A 50 10.46 -9.42 -1.19
C ALA A 50 10.10 -8.11 -1.88
N ARG A 51 8.81 -7.70 -1.88
CA ARG A 51 8.35 -6.43 -2.43
C ARG A 51 8.83 -5.24 -1.62
N ILE A 52 8.77 -5.29 -0.30
CA ILE A 52 9.40 -4.27 0.58
C ILE A 52 10.88 -4.14 0.24
N CYS A 53 11.60 -5.25 0.14
CA CYS A 53 13.01 -5.24 -0.20
C CYS A 53 13.27 -4.67 -1.60
N GLN A 54 12.41 -4.96 -2.58
CA GLN A 54 12.53 -4.44 -3.94
C GLN A 54 12.40 -2.91 -3.97
N VAL A 55 11.36 -2.37 -3.33
CA VAL A 55 11.11 -0.92 -3.29
C VAL A 55 12.26 -0.21 -2.56
N MET A 56 12.62 -0.68 -1.37
CA MET A 56 13.70 -0.08 -0.58
C MET A 56 15.08 -0.27 -1.25
N GLY A 57 15.32 -1.39 -1.91
CA GLY A 57 16.56 -1.64 -2.65
C GLY A 57 16.73 -0.67 -3.82
N ASN A 58 15.68 -0.40 -4.57
CA ASN A 58 15.69 0.61 -5.63
C ASN A 58 15.90 2.02 -5.05
N PHE A 59 15.17 2.35 -3.99
CA PHE A 59 15.28 3.64 -3.32
C PHE A 59 16.68 3.91 -2.77
N PHE A 60 17.35 2.91 -2.22
CA PHE A 60 18.73 3.03 -1.74
C PHE A 60 19.78 3.01 -2.86
N GLY A 61 19.41 2.74 -4.10
CA GLY A 61 20.30 2.83 -5.25
C GLY A 61 21.51 1.91 -5.19
N GLY A 62 21.35 0.69 -4.65
CA GLY A 62 22.43 -0.29 -4.52
C GLY A 62 23.26 -0.17 -3.23
N SER A 63 22.89 0.71 -2.31
CA SER A 63 23.46 0.75 -0.95
C SER A 63 23.13 -0.55 -0.19
N THR A 64 24.09 -1.02 0.63
CA THR A 64 23.92 -2.20 1.50
C THR A 64 23.15 -1.89 2.81
N SER A 65 22.23 -0.93 2.76
CA SER A 65 21.51 -0.44 3.94
C SER A 65 20.24 -1.24 4.27
N LEU A 66 20.05 -2.36 3.58
CA LEU A 66 18.91 -3.25 3.71
C LEU A 66 19.37 -4.64 4.13
N GLY A 67 18.64 -5.27 5.04
CA GLY A 67 18.91 -6.65 5.47
C GLY A 67 17.62 -7.42 5.74
N ILE A 68 17.72 -8.74 5.75
CA ILE A 68 16.65 -9.64 6.19
C ILE A 68 17.19 -10.47 7.33
N GLY A 69 16.48 -10.51 8.45
CA GLY A 69 16.85 -11.30 9.62
C GLY A 69 15.74 -12.24 10.07
N ALA A 70 16.15 -13.36 10.64
CA ALA A 70 15.28 -14.21 11.45
C ALA A 70 15.55 -13.89 12.93
N TYR A 71 14.50 -13.71 13.71
CA TYR A 71 14.59 -13.27 15.08
C TYR A 71 13.87 -14.25 16.02
N THR A 72 14.35 -14.33 17.23
CA THR A 72 13.76 -15.19 18.27
C THR A 72 13.07 -14.38 19.38
N THR A 73 13.41 -13.12 19.50
CA THR A 73 12.81 -12.19 20.47
C THR A 73 12.71 -10.79 19.89
N ASP A 74 11.74 -10.00 20.36
CA ASP A 74 11.56 -8.60 19.98
C ASP A 74 12.80 -7.76 20.31
N ARG A 75 13.47 -8.05 21.42
CA ARG A 75 14.69 -7.36 21.81
C ARG A 75 15.85 -7.57 20.82
N GLN A 76 15.98 -8.75 20.23
CA GLN A 76 16.97 -8.98 19.18
C GLN A 76 16.61 -8.28 17.87
N MET A 77 15.30 -8.09 17.66
CA MET A 77 14.76 -7.44 16.48
C MET A 77 14.91 -5.93 16.54
N ASP A 78 14.84 -5.32 17.74
CA ASP A 78 14.91 -3.88 17.91
C ASP A 78 16.31 -3.34 17.62
N PRO A 79 16.50 -2.52 16.57
CA PRO A 79 17.79 -1.92 16.23
C PRO A 79 18.14 -0.67 17.06
N GLY A 80 17.22 -0.21 17.92
CA GLY A 80 17.39 0.86 18.89
C GLY A 80 16.93 2.24 18.44
N ASP A 81 16.94 2.63 17.18
CA ASP A 81 16.60 4.01 16.77
C ASP A 81 15.07 4.21 16.69
N ASN A 82 14.43 3.59 15.68
CA ASN A 82 12.98 3.66 15.48
C ASN A 82 12.27 2.36 15.87
N GLY A 83 12.99 1.36 16.37
CA GLY A 83 12.38 0.14 16.86
C GLY A 83 11.83 -0.77 15.78
N ILE A 84 10.68 -1.36 16.05
CA ILE A 84 10.06 -2.41 15.24
C ILE A 84 8.68 -1.95 14.80
N TYR A 85 8.43 -1.91 13.51
CA TYR A 85 7.10 -1.75 12.94
C TYR A 85 6.49 -3.11 12.65
N VAL A 86 5.43 -3.43 13.37
CA VAL A 86 4.61 -4.63 13.12
C VAL A 86 3.51 -4.25 12.13
N ILE A 87 3.52 -4.87 10.97
CA ILE A 87 2.57 -4.55 9.90
C ILE A 87 1.57 -5.69 9.69
N GLU A 88 0.31 -5.32 9.49
CA GLU A 88 -0.76 -6.22 9.07
C GLU A 88 -1.43 -5.61 7.83
N GLY A 89 -1.54 -6.39 6.77
CA GLY A 89 -1.79 -5.80 5.47
C GLY A 89 -0.62 -4.88 5.08
N TRP A 90 -0.93 -3.71 4.55
CA TRP A 90 0.02 -2.64 4.28
C TRP A 90 -0.14 -1.48 5.27
N ARG A 91 -0.38 -1.80 6.55
CA ARG A 91 -0.57 -0.82 7.62
C ARG A 91 0.24 -1.18 8.84
N ILE A 92 0.68 -0.18 9.58
CA ILE A 92 1.28 -0.38 10.88
C ILE A 92 0.18 -0.81 11.84
N ALA A 93 0.27 -2.04 12.35
CA ALA A 93 -0.62 -2.57 13.38
C ALA A 93 -0.09 -2.25 14.79
N ASP A 94 1.24 -2.18 14.93
CA ASP A 94 1.89 -1.81 16.19
C ASP A 94 3.30 -1.26 15.93
N HIS A 95 3.79 -0.46 16.86
CA HIS A 95 5.15 0.07 16.85
C HIS A 95 5.79 -0.19 18.22
N LEU A 96 6.90 -0.92 18.24
CA LEU A 96 7.54 -1.38 19.45
C LEU A 96 8.94 -0.79 19.57
N ARG A 97 9.28 -0.35 20.78
CA ARG A 97 10.66 0.09 21.14
C ARG A 97 11.07 -0.51 22.46
N THR A 98 12.37 -0.74 22.62
CA THR A 98 12.92 -1.16 23.92
C THR A 98 12.75 -0.03 24.94
N GLU A 99 12.20 -0.37 26.09
CA GLU A 99 12.10 0.52 27.25
C GLU A 99 13.33 0.34 28.15
N TYR A 100 13.86 1.45 28.63
CA TYR A 100 15.05 1.48 29.48
C TYR A 100 14.73 2.11 30.83
N ASP A 101 15.39 1.62 31.90
CA ASP A 101 15.37 2.26 33.22
C ASP A 101 16.26 3.50 33.25
N SER A 102 16.35 4.14 34.46
CA SER A 102 17.20 5.32 34.70
C SER A 102 18.70 5.06 34.48
N ASP A 103 19.11 3.80 34.55
CA ASP A 103 20.51 3.36 34.41
C ASP A 103 20.80 2.81 33.00
N TRP A 104 19.86 3.04 32.05
CA TRP A 104 19.91 2.56 30.67
C TRP A 104 19.92 1.02 30.54
N ASN A 105 19.39 0.30 31.53
CA ASN A 105 19.18 -1.13 31.38
C ASN A 105 17.83 -1.37 30.69
N PRO A 106 17.77 -2.28 29.71
CA PRO A 106 16.51 -2.62 29.07
C PRO A 106 15.59 -3.36 30.02
N VAL A 107 14.39 -2.82 30.25
CA VAL A 107 13.41 -3.38 31.19
C VAL A 107 12.21 -4.05 30.49
N GLY A 108 12.02 -3.79 29.19
CA GLY A 108 10.93 -4.38 28.43
C GLY A 108 10.82 -3.83 27.01
N MET A 109 9.70 -4.14 26.38
CA MET A 109 9.29 -3.55 25.11
C MET A 109 8.02 -2.72 25.35
N ARG A 110 8.02 -1.51 24.84
CA ARG A 110 6.86 -0.62 24.90
C ARG A 110 6.16 -0.61 23.53
N SER A 111 4.85 -0.80 23.55
CA SER A 111 3.98 -0.59 22.40
C SER A 111 3.49 0.85 22.36
N PHE A 112 3.53 1.45 21.18
CA PHE A 112 2.99 2.78 20.89
C PHE A 112 1.68 2.67 20.07
N GLY A 113 1.28 1.45 19.70
CA GLY A 113 0.11 1.22 18.86
C GLY A 113 0.31 1.62 17.40
N PRO A 114 -0.78 1.64 16.62
CA PRO A 114 -0.74 1.91 15.18
C PRO A 114 -0.61 3.40 14.83
N SER A 115 -0.95 4.31 15.76
CA SER A 115 -0.96 5.75 15.50
C SER A 115 -0.01 6.47 16.45
N GLU A 116 0.96 7.17 15.88
CA GLU A 116 1.71 8.24 16.55
C GLU A 116 1.37 9.55 15.81
N GLU A 117 1.28 10.66 16.54
CA GLU A 117 1.21 11.99 15.90
C GLU A 117 2.58 12.29 15.28
N GLU A 118 2.69 12.22 13.98
CA GLU A 118 3.85 12.64 13.21
C GLU A 118 3.49 13.69 12.16
N ASP A 119 4.50 14.47 11.79
CA ASP A 119 4.38 15.54 10.82
C ASP A 119 4.32 14.98 9.39
N TRP A 120 3.13 14.94 8.81
CA TRP A 120 2.83 14.37 7.50
C TRP A 120 3.30 15.21 6.30
N HIS A 121 3.98 16.33 6.51
CA HIS A 121 4.37 17.26 5.44
C HIS A 121 5.26 16.64 4.36
N LYS A 122 5.80 15.46 4.58
CA LYS A 122 6.70 14.77 3.65
C LYS A 122 6.14 13.47 3.07
N PHE A 123 4.91 13.10 3.40
CA PHE A 123 4.34 11.83 2.97
C PHE A 123 4.30 11.71 1.44
N ASP A 124 3.73 12.69 0.76
CA ASP A 124 3.61 12.69 -0.69
C ASP A 124 4.98 12.80 -1.38
N ASP A 125 5.89 13.60 -0.84
CA ASP A 125 7.26 13.71 -1.35
C ASP A 125 7.99 12.37 -1.29
N MET A 126 7.84 11.63 -0.18
CA MET A 126 8.46 10.32 -0.01
C MET A 126 7.81 9.27 -0.92
N LEU A 127 6.48 9.29 -1.07
CA LEU A 127 5.76 8.41 -1.97
C LEU A 127 6.24 8.58 -3.43
N ARG A 128 6.40 9.84 -3.88
CA ARG A 128 6.96 10.17 -5.20
C ARG A 128 8.44 9.80 -5.32
N ALA A 129 9.21 9.88 -4.25
CA ALA A 129 10.61 9.46 -4.25
C ALA A 129 10.75 7.94 -4.44
N PHE A 130 9.86 7.15 -3.82
CA PHE A 130 9.80 5.71 -4.09
C PHE A 130 9.47 5.44 -5.56
N ASP A 131 8.44 6.11 -6.10
CA ASP A 131 8.04 5.93 -7.50
C ASP A 131 9.16 6.28 -8.47
N ALA A 132 9.81 7.43 -8.25
CA ALA A 132 10.94 7.88 -9.08
C ALA A 132 12.15 6.92 -9.05
N SER A 133 12.33 6.18 -7.95
CA SER A 133 13.41 5.20 -7.80
C SER A 133 13.13 3.86 -8.49
N MET A 134 11.88 3.58 -8.83
CA MET A 134 11.50 2.35 -9.50
C MET A 134 11.85 2.37 -10.99
N PRO A 135 12.11 1.20 -11.61
CA PRO A 135 12.14 1.07 -13.07
C PRO A 135 10.89 1.70 -13.71
N GLU A 136 11.05 2.33 -14.86
CA GLU A 136 9.98 3.10 -15.51
C GLU A 136 8.69 2.30 -15.70
N GLU A 137 8.82 1.05 -16.10
CA GLU A 137 7.70 0.13 -16.32
C GLU A 137 6.95 -0.28 -15.05
N LEU A 138 7.52 0.00 -13.87
CA LEU A 138 6.91 -0.30 -12.56
C LEU A 138 6.45 0.96 -11.83
N ARG A 139 6.54 2.13 -12.45
CA ARG A 139 6.10 3.38 -11.83
C ARG A 139 4.58 3.51 -11.86
N LEU A 140 4.05 4.06 -10.81
CA LEU A 140 2.62 4.34 -10.67
C LEU A 140 2.19 5.61 -11.41
N GLY A 141 3.12 6.58 -11.53
CA GLY A 141 2.87 7.82 -12.27
C GLY A 141 1.62 8.56 -11.76
N GLU A 142 0.66 8.80 -12.66
CA GLU A 142 -0.57 9.55 -12.35
C GLU A 142 -1.46 8.90 -11.28
N LEU A 143 -1.30 7.60 -11.01
CA LEU A 143 -2.05 6.95 -9.93
C LEU A 143 -1.74 7.58 -8.56
N LEU A 144 -0.55 8.13 -8.38
CA LEU A 144 -0.16 8.82 -7.14
C LEU A 144 -1.01 10.07 -6.86
N ASP A 145 -1.58 10.66 -7.90
CA ASP A 145 -2.47 11.83 -7.79
C ASP A 145 -3.94 11.42 -7.61
N SER A 146 -4.24 10.13 -7.60
CA SER A 146 -5.61 9.64 -7.48
C SER A 146 -6.18 9.88 -6.08
N VAL A 147 -7.50 10.04 -6.03
CA VAL A 147 -8.25 10.21 -4.78
C VAL A 147 -9.17 9.02 -4.53
N GLU A 148 -9.37 8.70 -3.27
CA GLU A 148 -10.34 7.68 -2.85
C GLU A 148 -11.70 8.32 -2.59
N VAL A 149 -12.74 7.75 -3.17
CA VAL A 149 -14.12 8.17 -2.96
C VAL A 149 -14.98 6.95 -2.61
N PRO A 150 -16.03 7.09 -1.77
CA PRO A 150 -17.00 6.02 -1.60
C PRO A 150 -17.59 5.61 -2.96
N ALA A 151 -17.71 4.31 -3.21
CA ALA A 151 -18.25 3.82 -4.49
C ALA A 151 -19.67 4.36 -4.76
N GLY A 152 -20.44 4.63 -3.70
CA GLY A 152 -21.76 5.26 -3.78
C GLY A 152 -21.76 6.72 -4.23
N GLU A 153 -20.61 7.38 -4.23
CA GLU A 153 -20.44 8.78 -4.67
C GLU A 153 -19.85 8.89 -6.08
N LEU A 154 -19.60 7.77 -6.75
CA LEU A 154 -19.14 7.74 -8.14
C LEU A 154 -20.21 8.35 -9.07
N GLN A 155 -19.73 9.00 -10.12
CA GLN A 155 -20.56 9.66 -11.13
C GLN A 155 -20.18 9.18 -12.52
N VAL A 156 -21.11 9.22 -13.44
CA VAL A 156 -20.81 8.98 -14.86
C VAL A 156 -19.82 10.05 -15.32
N GLY A 157 -18.73 9.59 -15.94
CA GLY A 157 -17.63 10.44 -16.36
C GLY A 157 -16.43 10.45 -15.40
N ASP A 158 -16.58 9.94 -14.17
CA ASP A 158 -15.40 9.69 -13.32
C ASP A 158 -14.48 8.67 -13.97
N GLU A 159 -13.16 8.85 -13.86
CA GLU A 159 -12.19 7.88 -14.33
C GLU A 159 -11.71 7.01 -13.16
N VAL A 160 -12.17 5.75 -13.11
CA VAL A 160 -11.83 4.79 -12.06
C VAL A 160 -10.57 4.03 -12.42
N TRP A 161 -9.60 4.00 -11.51
CA TRP A 161 -8.40 3.22 -11.63
C TRP A 161 -8.66 1.74 -11.36
N MET A 162 -8.20 0.90 -12.28
CA MET A 162 -8.27 -0.55 -12.20
C MET A 162 -6.90 -1.16 -12.46
N TYR A 163 -6.57 -2.21 -11.71
CA TYR A 163 -5.33 -2.95 -11.91
C TYR A 163 -5.51 -4.07 -12.93
N ASP A 164 -4.76 -4.03 -14.00
CA ASP A 164 -4.68 -5.11 -14.99
C ASP A 164 -3.72 -6.20 -14.51
N ASN A 165 -4.28 -7.32 -14.07
CA ASN A 165 -3.49 -8.47 -13.62
C ASN A 165 -2.66 -9.15 -14.71
N VAL A 166 -3.07 -9.00 -15.97
CA VAL A 166 -2.37 -9.62 -17.10
C VAL A 166 -1.10 -8.87 -17.42
N HIS A 167 -1.18 -7.54 -17.44
CA HIS A 167 -0.05 -6.69 -17.77
C HIS A 167 0.67 -6.09 -16.54
N GLY A 168 0.12 -6.30 -15.34
CA GLY A 168 0.71 -5.84 -14.08
C GLY A 168 0.73 -4.32 -13.93
N LYS A 169 -0.27 -3.62 -14.45
CA LYS A 169 -0.33 -2.14 -14.44
C LYS A 169 -1.70 -1.61 -14.07
N TRP A 170 -1.72 -0.37 -13.62
CA TRP A 170 -2.93 0.39 -13.39
C TRP A 170 -3.34 1.16 -14.64
N GLU A 171 -4.64 1.17 -14.93
CA GLU A 171 -5.25 1.98 -15.97
C GLU A 171 -6.55 2.61 -15.47
N ALA A 172 -6.84 3.84 -15.92
CA ALA A 172 -8.06 4.54 -15.57
C ALA A 172 -9.10 4.42 -16.70
N PHE A 173 -10.34 4.13 -16.33
CA PHE A 173 -11.44 3.97 -17.26
C PHE A 173 -12.64 4.84 -16.87
N PRO A 174 -13.31 5.47 -17.84
CA PRO A 174 -14.47 6.28 -17.56
C PRO A 174 -15.66 5.42 -17.11
N VAL A 175 -16.32 5.88 -16.06
CA VAL A 175 -17.61 5.35 -15.63
C VAL A 175 -18.66 5.77 -16.65
N VAL A 176 -19.36 4.78 -17.23
CA VAL A 176 -20.39 5.01 -18.25
C VAL A 176 -21.80 4.70 -17.76
N GLY A 177 -21.92 4.08 -16.60
CA GLY A 177 -23.24 3.78 -16.02
C GLY A 177 -23.14 3.00 -14.72
N PHE A 178 -24.31 2.64 -14.21
CA PHE A 178 -24.47 1.84 -13.01
C PHE A 178 -25.41 0.68 -13.31
N GLY A 179 -24.98 -0.53 -12.93
CA GLY A 179 -25.79 -1.73 -13.04
C GLY A 179 -26.80 -1.86 -11.90
N GLN A 180 -27.58 -2.95 -11.94
CA GLN A 180 -28.50 -3.25 -10.84
C GLN A 180 -27.74 -3.52 -9.55
N PRO A 181 -28.09 -2.88 -8.44
CA PRO A 181 -27.49 -3.15 -7.15
C PRO A 181 -27.78 -4.60 -6.72
N HIS A 182 -26.83 -5.21 -6.06
CA HIS A 182 -26.93 -6.57 -5.54
C HIS A 182 -26.80 -6.55 -4.01
N GLY A 183 -27.92 -6.42 -3.32
CA GLY A 183 -27.93 -6.17 -1.87
C GLY A 183 -27.32 -4.79 -1.56
N ASN A 184 -26.26 -4.77 -0.75
CA ASN A 184 -25.48 -3.57 -0.43
C ASN A 184 -24.34 -3.28 -1.42
N ARG A 185 -24.26 -4.02 -2.52
CA ARG A 185 -23.19 -3.87 -3.53
C ARG A 185 -23.61 -2.90 -4.62
N ILE A 186 -22.67 -2.07 -5.03
CA ILE A 186 -22.84 -1.12 -6.13
C ILE A 186 -22.14 -1.70 -7.36
N ALA A 187 -22.85 -1.83 -8.47
CA ALA A 187 -22.28 -2.23 -9.75
C ALA A 187 -21.98 -0.98 -10.58
N VAL A 188 -20.73 -0.77 -10.94
CA VAL A 188 -20.24 0.35 -11.75
C VAL A 188 -19.86 -0.20 -13.13
N GLU A 189 -20.35 0.41 -14.20
CA GLU A 189 -20.00 0.07 -15.56
C GLU A 189 -18.95 1.06 -16.07
N VAL A 190 -17.81 0.53 -16.55
CA VAL A 190 -16.72 1.31 -17.11
C VAL A 190 -16.49 0.95 -18.57
N ASP A 191 -15.98 1.90 -19.37
CA ASP A 191 -15.63 1.67 -20.77
C ASP A 191 -14.15 1.36 -20.88
N ALA A 192 -13.83 0.09 -21.08
CA ALA A 192 -12.47 -0.40 -21.23
C ALA A 192 -12.19 -0.77 -22.70
N PRO A 193 -10.91 -0.84 -23.16
CA PRO A 193 -10.56 -1.11 -24.54
C PRO A 193 -11.19 -2.39 -25.13
N ASN A 194 -11.52 -3.34 -24.27
CA ASN A 194 -12.13 -4.64 -24.67
C ASN A 194 -13.64 -4.66 -24.49
N GLY A 195 -14.27 -3.50 -24.37
CA GLY A 195 -15.70 -3.36 -24.13
C GLY A 195 -16.02 -3.03 -22.67
N ARG A 196 -17.31 -2.92 -22.39
CA ARG A 196 -17.78 -2.53 -21.04
C ARG A 196 -17.46 -3.58 -20.02
N LYS A 197 -16.92 -3.12 -18.90
CA LYS A 197 -16.64 -3.94 -17.73
C LYS A 197 -17.55 -3.51 -16.58
N LYS A 198 -17.79 -4.45 -15.68
CA LYS A 198 -18.57 -4.20 -14.47
C LYS A 198 -17.70 -4.40 -13.25
N ILE A 199 -17.60 -3.36 -12.41
CA ILE A 199 -16.93 -3.39 -11.13
C ILE A 199 -18.00 -3.47 -10.06
N ILE A 200 -17.79 -4.28 -9.03
CA ILE A 200 -18.76 -4.45 -7.94
C ILE A 200 -18.10 -4.03 -6.64
N TYR A 201 -18.72 -3.09 -5.93
CA TYR A 201 -18.30 -2.59 -4.63
C TYR A 201 -19.32 -2.96 -3.53
N PRO A 202 -18.92 -3.35 -2.32
CA PRO A 202 -17.56 -3.77 -1.98
C PRO A 202 -17.20 -5.04 -2.73
N ASP A 203 -16.00 -5.05 -3.27
CA ASP A 203 -15.47 -6.24 -3.92
C ASP A 203 -14.75 -7.12 -2.90
N MET A 204 -14.72 -8.43 -3.16
CA MET A 204 -13.83 -9.29 -2.40
C MET A 204 -12.39 -9.08 -2.88
N PRO A 205 -11.39 -9.14 -1.97
CA PRO A 205 -9.99 -8.80 -2.30
C PRO A 205 -9.34 -9.68 -3.38
N TYR A 206 -10.08 -10.55 -4.03
CA TYR A 206 -9.60 -11.44 -5.10
C TYR A 206 -10.62 -11.70 -6.20
N VAL A 207 -11.68 -10.89 -6.30
CA VAL A 207 -12.66 -11.12 -7.36
C VAL A 207 -12.11 -10.60 -8.67
N THR A 208 -11.83 -11.54 -9.53
CA THR A 208 -11.50 -11.30 -10.93
C THR A 208 -12.79 -11.18 -11.72
N HIS A 209 -13.03 -10.03 -12.32
CA HIS A 209 -14.16 -9.87 -13.24
C HIS A 209 -13.74 -10.32 -14.63
N TYR A 210 -14.38 -11.37 -15.11
CA TYR A 210 -14.25 -11.82 -16.49
C TYR A 210 -15.35 -11.15 -17.31
N ASP A 211 -15.04 -10.65 -18.51
CA ASP A 211 -16.09 -10.38 -19.46
C ASP A 211 -16.63 -11.68 -20.05
N HIS A 212 -17.71 -11.56 -20.80
CA HIS A 212 -18.40 -12.73 -21.38
C HIS A 212 -17.54 -13.58 -22.31
N ASP A 213 -16.43 -13.05 -22.80
CA ASP A 213 -15.56 -13.71 -23.77
C ASP A 213 -14.31 -14.34 -23.12
N GLY A 214 -14.12 -14.20 -21.82
CA GLY A 214 -13.10 -14.93 -21.05
C GLY A 214 -11.67 -14.42 -21.19
N ASP A 215 -11.44 -13.33 -21.91
CA ASP A 215 -10.10 -12.89 -22.28
C ASP A 215 -9.47 -11.86 -21.33
N PHE A 216 -10.20 -11.33 -20.34
CA PHE A 216 -9.65 -10.29 -19.45
C PHE A 216 -10.16 -10.39 -18.02
N SER A 217 -9.23 -10.43 -17.09
CA SER A 217 -9.52 -10.23 -15.69
C SER A 217 -8.95 -8.88 -15.22
N TRP A 218 -9.80 -7.90 -15.05
CA TRP A 218 -9.46 -6.70 -14.31
C TRP A 218 -9.73 -6.95 -12.84
N ASN A 219 -8.73 -6.69 -12.00
CA ASN A 219 -8.89 -6.75 -10.57
C ASN A 219 -8.99 -5.31 -10.04
N CYS A 220 -10.12 -4.97 -9.47
CA CYS A 220 -10.15 -3.87 -8.52
C CYS A 220 -9.37 -4.31 -7.30
N ASN A 221 -8.15 -3.87 -7.19
CA ASN A 221 -7.34 -4.14 -6.01
C ASN A 221 -7.84 -3.28 -4.84
N ASN A 222 -8.98 -3.68 -4.30
CA ASN A 222 -9.57 -3.09 -3.12
C ASN A 222 -8.94 -3.65 -1.84
N TYR A 223 -7.62 -3.78 -1.83
CA TYR A 223 -6.91 -4.12 -0.60
C TYR A 223 -7.15 -3.11 0.53
N VAL A 224 -7.73 -1.95 0.20
CA VAL A 224 -7.74 -0.84 1.13
C VAL A 224 -9.10 -0.64 1.78
N HIS A 225 -10.19 -0.69 1.05
CA HIS A 225 -11.44 -0.14 1.59
C HIS A 225 -12.70 -0.70 0.93
N GLY A 226 -12.93 -1.98 0.95
CA GLY A 226 -14.13 -2.69 0.45
C GLY A 226 -15.18 -1.94 -0.40
N ASP A 227 -15.50 -0.71 -0.03
CA ASP A 227 -16.50 0.15 -0.65
C ASP A 227 -15.94 1.45 -1.24
N MET A 228 -14.62 1.64 -1.24
CA MET A 228 -13.96 2.81 -1.81
C MET A 228 -13.48 2.55 -3.24
N ALA A 229 -13.64 3.53 -4.09
CA ALA A 229 -13.09 3.57 -5.44
C ALA A 229 -11.95 4.59 -5.51
N ARG A 230 -10.95 4.32 -6.33
CA ARG A 230 -9.88 5.25 -6.61
C ARG A 230 -10.12 5.89 -7.97
N ILE A 231 -10.18 7.22 -8.02
CA ILE A 231 -10.47 7.97 -9.25
C ILE A 231 -9.39 9.00 -9.55
N ARG A 232 -9.29 9.43 -10.81
CA ARG A 232 -8.62 10.71 -11.11
C ARG A 232 -9.36 11.85 -10.42
N PRO A 233 -8.64 12.84 -9.87
CA PRO A 233 -9.28 14.02 -9.30
C PRO A 233 -10.25 14.66 -10.31
N ARG A 234 -11.48 14.93 -9.88
CA ARG A 234 -12.43 15.68 -10.69
C ARG A 234 -11.87 17.07 -10.93
N SER A 235 -11.74 17.49 -12.18
CA SER A 235 -11.32 18.86 -12.47
C SER A 235 -12.38 19.85 -11.94
N GLU A 236 -11.94 20.95 -11.31
CA GLU A 236 -12.82 22.01 -10.79
C GLU A 236 -13.67 22.70 -11.87
N GLN A 237 -13.59 22.29 -13.13
CA GLN A 237 -14.23 22.92 -14.29
C GLN A 237 -15.66 22.44 -14.57
N ALA A 238 -16.24 21.57 -13.76
CA ALA A 238 -17.64 21.12 -13.94
C ALA A 238 -18.68 21.92 -13.14
N ALA A 239 -18.30 23.05 -12.52
CA ALA A 239 -19.20 23.92 -11.74
C ALA A 239 -19.29 25.32 -12.36
N ALA A 240 -19.73 25.39 -13.64
CA ALA A 240 -20.10 26.65 -14.28
C ALA A 240 -21.39 26.49 -15.09
#